data_bdf13b27b7278553b2cbabe09818d9c6
#
_entry.id   bdf13b27b7278553b2cbabe09818d9c6
#
_cell.length_a   1.000
_cell.length_b   1.000
_cell.length_c   1.000
_cell.angle_alpha   90.00
_cell.angle_beta   90.00
_cell.angle_gamma   90.00
#
_symmetry.space_group_name_H-M   'P 1'
#
loop_
_entity.id
_entity.type
_entity.pdbx_description
1 polymer ?
#
loop_
_entity_poly.entity_id
_entity_poly.type
_entity_poly.pdbx_seq_one_letter_code
_entity_poly.pdbx_strand_id
1 'polypeptide(L)'
;MATIKAAELGQQVDLFSLVPVKRSHSVCAQGGINGAVNTKGEGDSPYIHFDDTVYGGDFLANQPPVKAMCEAAPSIIHMFDRMGVMFNRTPEGLLDFRRFGGTQPSRTAFAGATTGQQLLYALDEQVRRYEVEGLVTKYEGWEFLGAVIDDDQTARGIVAQNLTSMEIKSFPGDAVIMASGGPGIIFGKSTNSMINTGSAASIVYQQGVKYANGEFIQIHPTAIPGDDKLRLMSESARGEGGRIWTYKDGKPWYFLEEKYPAYGNLV
;
A
#
# COMPACT_ATOMS: atom_id res chain seq x y z
N MET A 1 -2.78 -3.34 10.37
CA MET A 1 -4.24 -3.05 10.46
C MET A 1 -5.03 -4.27 10.88
N ALA A 2 -5.06 -5.38 10.13
CA ALA A 2 -5.82 -6.58 10.48
C ALA A 2 -5.45 -7.13 11.88
N THR A 3 -4.15 -7.24 12.19
CA THR A 3 -3.64 -7.63 13.50
C THR A 3 -4.20 -6.78 14.64
N ILE A 4 -4.16 -5.46 14.48
CA ILE A 4 -4.69 -4.52 15.48
C ILE A 4 -6.19 -4.75 15.66
N LYS A 5 -6.93 -4.87 14.56
CA LYS A 5 -8.39 -5.07 14.63
C LYS A 5 -8.79 -6.40 15.28
N ALA A 6 -8.06 -7.47 14.98
CA ALA A 6 -8.29 -8.77 15.63
C ALA A 6 -7.98 -8.71 17.14
N ALA A 7 -6.85 -8.10 17.52
CA ALA A 7 -6.48 -7.92 18.93
C ALA A 7 -7.47 -7.03 19.70
N GLU A 8 -7.98 -5.93 19.10
CA GLU A 8 -9.06 -5.12 19.66
C GLU A 8 -10.33 -5.93 19.96
N LEU A 9 -10.59 -6.98 19.18
CA LEU A 9 -11.71 -7.89 19.36
C LEU A 9 -11.37 -9.05 20.33
N GLY A 10 -10.22 -8.99 21.00
CA GLY A 10 -9.79 -9.99 21.98
C GLY A 10 -9.22 -11.28 21.39
N GLN A 11 -8.90 -11.29 20.08
CA GLN A 11 -8.34 -12.46 19.43
C GLN A 11 -6.82 -12.56 19.62
N GLN A 12 -6.31 -13.78 19.77
CA GLN A 12 -4.88 -14.06 19.72
C GLN A 12 -4.41 -14.02 18.25
N VAL A 13 -3.28 -13.37 17.99
CA VAL A 13 -2.77 -13.20 16.62
C VAL A 13 -1.29 -13.55 16.53
N ASP A 14 -0.97 -14.49 15.67
CA ASP A 14 0.39 -14.75 15.21
C ASP A 14 0.66 -13.96 13.92
N LEU A 15 1.61 -13.02 13.95
CA LEU A 15 1.96 -12.14 12.84
C LEU A 15 3.30 -12.56 12.21
N PHE A 16 3.25 -13.12 11.01
CA PHE A 16 4.43 -13.61 10.28
C PHE A 16 4.94 -12.59 9.27
N SER A 17 6.26 -12.50 9.14
CA SER A 17 6.90 -11.67 8.12
C SER A 17 8.29 -12.19 7.75
N LEU A 18 8.65 -12.12 6.46
CA LEU A 18 10.01 -12.43 5.96
C LEU A 18 11.07 -11.49 6.54
N VAL A 19 10.68 -10.24 6.79
CA VAL A 19 11.54 -9.17 7.32
C VAL A 19 10.92 -8.60 8.59
N PRO A 20 11.61 -7.77 9.38
CA PRO A 20 10.94 -7.03 10.45
C PRO A 20 9.69 -6.33 9.91
N VAL A 21 8.53 -6.48 10.59
CA VAL A 21 7.22 -6.01 10.05
C VAL A 21 7.22 -4.54 9.66
N LYS A 22 7.96 -3.70 10.38
CA LYS A 22 8.14 -2.27 10.07
C LYS A 22 9.13 -2.00 8.92
N ARG A 23 9.67 -3.02 8.27
CA ARG A 23 10.58 -2.94 7.12
C ARG A 23 9.95 -3.53 5.86
N SER A 24 8.65 -3.88 5.89
CA SER A 24 7.92 -4.32 4.71
C SER A 24 7.86 -3.24 3.63
N HIS A 25 7.46 -3.61 2.42
CA HIS A 25 7.47 -2.70 1.25
C HIS A 25 6.76 -1.36 1.50
N SER A 26 5.69 -1.34 2.29
CA SER A 26 4.95 -0.11 2.63
C SER A 26 5.82 1.01 3.19
N VAL A 27 6.98 0.68 3.81
CA VAL A 27 7.92 1.68 4.33
C VAL A 27 8.50 2.60 3.24
N CYS A 28 8.50 2.12 1.99
CA CYS A 28 9.05 2.85 0.84
C CYS A 28 8.04 3.82 0.20
N ALA A 29 6.77 3.81 0.61
CA ALA A 29 5.75 4.68 0.04
C ALA A 29 6.01 6.15 0.40
N GLN A 30 5.99 7.02 -0.60
CA GLN A 30 6.40 8.43 -0.47
C GLN A 30 5.24 9.41 -0.62
N GLY A 31 4.30 9.13 -1.53
CA GLY A 31 3.32 10.09 -2.00
C GLY A 31 2.34 10.58 -0.95
N GLY A 32 1.76 9.71 -0.20
CA GLY A 32 0.69 9.99 0.73
C GLY A 32 -0.47 9.01 0.58
N ILE A 33 -1.55 9.28 1.30
CA ILE A 33 -2.80 8.51 1.24
C ILE A 33 -3.97 9.43 0.91
N ASN A 34 -4.84 8.99 0.00
CA ASN A 34 -5.98 9.77 -0.46
C ASN A 34 -7.20 9.62 0.47
N GLY A 35 -7.83 10.73 0.79
CA GLY A 35 -9.10 10.76 1.49
C GLY A 35 -9.72 12.16 1.42
N ALA A 36 -10.98 12.22 1.00
CA ALA A 36 -11.68 13.48 0.75
C ALA A 36 -12.12 14.14 2.07
N VAL A 37 -11.16 14.63 2.86
CA VAL A 37 -11.41 15.39 4.10
C VAL A 37 -11.87 16.82 3.78
N ASN A 38 -11.47 17.35 2.60
CA ASN A 38 -11.83 18.67 2.10
C ASN A 38 -11.41 19.85 3.00
N THR A 39 -10.28 19.75 3.69
CA THR A 39 -9.75 20.80 4.57
C THR A 39 -9.56 22.13 3.83
N LYS A 40 -9.20 22.09 2.55
CA LYS A 40 -8.98 23.31 1.72
C LYS A 40 -10.25 23.90 1.14
N GLY A 41 -11.42 23.29 1.34
CA GLY A 41 -12.69 23.81 0.84
C GLY A 41 -12.83 23.80 -0.69
N GLU A 42 -12.13 22.88 -1.38
CA GLU A 42 -12.15 22.76 -2.85
C GLU A 42 -13.41 22.03 -3.37
N GLY A 43 -14.36 21.71 -2.49
CA GLY A 43 -15.59 21.01 -2.85
C GLY A 43 -15.42 19.49 -2.99
N ASP A 44 -14.32 18.93 -2.53
CA ASP A 44 -14.08 17.48 -2.57
C ASP A 44 -15.00 16.69 -1.64
N SER A 45 -15.33 15.47 -2.03
CA SER A 45 -16.19 14.58 -1.24
C SER A 45 -15.82 13.11 -1.47
N PRO A 46 -16.22 12.20 -0.56
CA PRO A 46 -16.07 10.76 -0.79
C PRO A 46 -16.68 10.26 -2.10
N TYR A 47 -17.77 10.91 -2.57
CA TYR A 47 -18.38 10.58 -3.85
C TYR A 47 -17.52 10.99 -5.04
N ILE A 48 -16.94 12.20 -5.02
CA ILE A 48 -16.00 12.66 -6.06
C ILE A 48 -14.75 11.79 -6.05
N HIS A 49 -14.25 11.42 -4.85
CA HIS A 49 -13.13 10.49 -4.73
C HIS A 49 -13.45 9.11 -5.33
N PHE A 50 -14.68 8.62 -5.12
CA PHE A 50 -15.16 7.38 -5.72
C PHE A 50 -15.23 7.48 -7.25
N ASP A 51 -15.82 8.54 -7.77
CA ASP A 51 -15.97 8.77 -9.21
C ASP A 51 -14.62 8.84 -9.92
N ASP A 52 -13.69 9.64 -9.39
CA ASP A 52 -12.30 9.71 -9.88
C ASP A 52 -11.59 8.35 -9.86
N THR A 53 -11.82 7.55 -8.81
CA THR A 53 -11.18 6.24 -8.65
C THR A 53 -11.72 5.23 -9.68
N VAL A 54 -13.02 5.23 -9.90
CA VAL A 54 -13.66 4.36 -10.92
C VAL A 54 -13.23 4.78 -12.32
N TYR A 55 -13.21 6.07 -12.60
CA TYR A 55 -12.74 6.62 -13.88
C TYR A 55 -11.25 6.30 -14.12
N GLY A 56 -10.39 6.53 -13.12
CA GLY A 56 -8.96 6.22 -13.20
C GLY A 56 -8.65 4.73 -13.36
N GLY A 57 -9.55 3.86 -12.91
CA GLY A 57 -9.52 2.42 -13.12
C GLY A 57 -10.20 1.94 -14.40
N ASP A 58 -10.50 2.84 -15.33
CA ASP A 58 -11.15 2.56 -16.63
C ASP A 58 -12.48 1.77 -16.48
N PHE A 59 -13.21 2.01 -15.39
CA PHE A 59 -14.48 1.37 -15.04
C PHE A 59 -14.39 -0.16 -14.84
N LEU A 60 -13.19 -0.73 -14.71
CA LEU A 60 -12.97 -2.16 -14.55
C LEU A 60 -13.12 -2.63 -13.09
N ALA A 61 -13.03 -1.72 -12.14
CA ALA A 61 -13.09 -2.07 -10.72
C ALA A 61 -14.49 -2.51 -10.28
N ASN A 62 -14.54 -3.40 -9.27
CA ASN A 62 -15.78 -3.70 -8.56
C ASN A 62 -16.18 -2.46 -7.73
N GLN A 63 -17.22 -1.74 -8.15
CA GLN A 63 -17.56 -0.43 -7.63
C GLN A 63 -17.99 -0.40 -6.14
N PRO A 64 -18.78 -1.36 -5.62
CA PRO A 64 -19.19 -1.33 -4.21
C PRO A 64 -18.03 -1.30 -3.21
N PRO A 65 -16.96 -2.13 -3.32
CA PRO A 65 -15.78 -2.02 -2.47
C PRO A 65 -15.03 -0.69 -2.63
N VAL A 66 -14.94 -0.15 -3.87
CA VAL A 66 -14.30 1.16 -4.11
C VAL A 66 -15.07 2.26 -3.40
N LYS A 67 -16.40 2.26 -3.47
CA LYS A 67 -17.24 3.23 -2.75
C LYS A 67 -17.02 3.16 -1.25
N ALA A 68 -17.08 1.96 -0.66
CA ALA A 68 -16.85 1.76 0.76
C ALA A 68 -15.46 2.24 1.21
N MET A 69 -14.43 2.01 0.40
CA MET A 69 -13.07 2.50 0.64
C MET A 69 -13.02 4.04 0.65
N CYS A 70 -13.62 4.70 -0.34
CA CYS A 70 -13.61 6.15 -0.45
C CYS A 70 -14.40 6.83 0.68
N GLU A 71 -15.50 6.22 1.11
CA GLU A 71 -16.29 6.67 2.27
C GLU A 71 -15.53 6.52 3.59
N ALA A 72 -14.76 5.45 3.76
CA ALA A 72 -13.96 5.20 4.96
C ALA A 72 -12.67 6.03 5.03
N ALA A 73 -12.11 6.44 3.89
CA ALA A 73 -10.78 7.06 3.80
C ALA A 73 -10.60 8.30 4.69
N PRO A 74 -11.54 9.25 4.81
CA PRO A 74 -11.39 10.39 5.72
C PRO A 74 -11.23 9.98 7.17
N SER A 75 -12.01 9.01 7.64
CA SER A 75 -11.93 8.51 9.02
C SER A 75 -10.63 7.76 9.30
N ILE A 76 -10.10 7.07 8.30
CA ILE A 76 -8.80 6.37 8.37
C ILE A 76 -7.66 7.39 8.51
N ILE A 77 -7.68 8.49 7.75
CA ILE A 77 -6.68 9.57 7.88
C ILE A 77 -6.69 10.13 9.30
N HIS A 78 -7.85 10.47 9.83
CA HIS A 78 -7.97 10.97 11.21
C HIS A 78 -7.56 9.92 12.25
N MET A 79 -7.79 8.65 12.00
CA MET A 79 -7.32 7.56 12.87
C MET A 79 -5.79 7.53 12.91
N PHE A 80 -5.13 7.58 11.76
CA PHE A 80 -3.66 7.63 11.69
C PHE A 80 -3.09 8.87 12.35
N ASP A 81 -3.73 10.01 12.20
CA ASP A 81 -3.35 11.24 12.89
C ASP A 81 -3.38 11.05 14.42
N ARG A 82 -4.46 10.46 14.95
CA ARG A 82 -4.55 10.12 16.38
C ARG A 82 -3.57 9.05 16.84
N MET A 83 -3.11 8.17 15.95
CA MET A 83 -2.04 7.20 16.23
C MET A 83 -0.64 7.83 16.22
N GLY A 84 -0.52 9.13 15.95
CA GLY A 84 0.73 9.85 15.98
C GLY A 84 1.49 9.91 14.66
N VAL A 85 0.84 9.61 13.53
CA VAL A 85 1.45 9.86 12.22
C VAL A 85 1.71 11.34 12.04
N MET A 86 2.94 11.71 11.76
CA MET A 86 3.38 13.10 11.63
C MET A 86 3.03 13.66 10.23
N PHE A 87 1.74 13.72 9.92
CA PHE A 87 1.29 14.38 8.70
C PHE A 87 1.69 15.86 8.67
N ASN A 88 1.93 16.36 7.46
CA ASN A 88 2.12 17.79 7.26
C ASN A 88 0.88 18.56 7.71
N ARG A 89 1.14 19.78 8.22
CA ARG A 89 0.12 20.68 8.75
C ARG A 89 0.15 22.02 8.05
N THR A 90 -1.02 22.66 7.96
CA THR A 90 -1.13 24.06 7.58
C THR A 90 -0.61 24.95 8.71
N PRO A 91 -0.33 26.25 8.46
CA PRO A 91 0.07 27.19 9.52
C PRO A 91 -0.93 27.26 10.70
N GLU A 92 -2.22 26.98 10.43
CA GLU A 92 -3.30 26.96 11.44
C GLU A 92 -3.34 25.65 12.23
N GLY A 93 -2.46 24.68 11.90
CA GLY A 93 -2.38 23.38 12.58
C GLY A 93 -3.32 22.30 12.05
N LEU A 94 -4.07 22.57 10.99
CA LEU A 94 -4.92 21.56 10.34
C LEU A 94 -4.07 20.60 9.50
N LEU A 95 -4.60 19.39 9.22
CA LEU A 95 -3.98 18.48 8.26
C LEU A 95 -3.84 19.15 6.90
N ASP A 96 -2.62 19.14 6.35
CA ASP A 96 -2.38 19.61 4.99
C ASP A 96 -2.57 18.49 3.98
N PHE A 97 -3.10 18.86 2.82
CA PHE A 97 -3.36 17.95 1.70
C PHE A 97 -2.74 18.52 0.43
N ARG A 98 -2.28 17.62 -0.43
CA ARG A 98 -1.75 17.98 -1.75
C ARG A 98 -2.45 17.23 -2.86
N ARG A 99 -2.30 17.71 -4.08
CA ARG A 99 -2.70 17.00 -5.28
C ARG A 99 -1.72 15.88 -5.56
N PHE A 100 -2.22 14.77 -6.07
CA PHE A 100 -1.41 13.60 -6.37
C PHE A 100 -1.95 12.86 -7.58
N GLY A 101 -1.07 12.52 -8.52
CA GLY A 101 -1.42 11.65 -9.64
C GLY A 101 -2.57 12.16 -10.52
N GLY A 102 -2.66 13.46 -10.79
CA GLY A 102 -3.70 14.02 -11.67
C GLY A 102 -5.05 14.27 -11.00
N THR A 103 -5.20 14.02 -9.69
CA THR A 103 -6.41 14.41 -8.97
C THR A 103 -6.57 15.92 -8.92
N GLN A 104 -7.78 16.41 -9.23
CA GLN A 104 -8.05 17.85 -9.21
C GLN A 104 -8.11 18.41 -7.78
N PRO A 105 -8.84 17.78 -6.82
CA PRO A 105 -8.85 18.22 -5.44
C PRO A 105 -7.58 17.81 -4.68
N SER A 106 -7.21 18.60 -3.68
CA SER A 106 -6.14 18.29 -2.73
C SER A 106 -6.64 17.33 -1.67
N ARG A 107 -6.55 16.02 -1.94
CA ARG A 107 -7.07 14.96 -1.05
C ARG A 107 -6.00 14.03 -0.47
N THR A 108 -4.73 14.26 -0.78
CA THR A 108 -3.64 13.38 -0.34
C THR A 108 -3.01 13.89 0.93
N ALA A 109 -3.27 13.21 2.06
CA ALA A 109 -2.55 13.44 3.30
C ALA A 109 -1.13 12.86 3.20
N PHE A 110 -0.12 13.57 3.65
CA PHE A 110 1.29 13.19 3.46
C PHE A 110 2.17 13.60 4.64
N ALA A 111 3.28 12.92 4.78
CA ALA A 111 4.34 13.23 5.76
C ALA A 111 5.67 13.38 5.00
N GLY A 112 5.84 14.52 4.33
CA GLY A 112 6.97 14.77 3.44
C GLY A 112 7.13 13.65 2.39
N ALA A 113 8.33 13.07 2.31
CA ALA A 113 8.65 11.93 1.45
C ALA A 113 8.65 10.59 2.21
N THR A 114 8.21 10.57 3.45
CA THR A 114 8.30 9.40 4.35
C THR A 114 6.93 8.89 4.82
N THR A 115 5.87 9.18 4.07
CA THR A 115 4.51 8.85 4.48
C THR A 115 4.35 7.37 4.84
N GLY A 116 4.81 6.45 3.99
CA GLY A 116 4.71 5.02 4.26
C GLY A 116 5.44 4.58 5.51
N GLN A 117 6.61 5.15 5.77
CA GLN A 117 7.39 4.90 6.99
C GLN A 117 6.62 5.35 8.24
N GLN A 118 6.04 6.54 8.21
CA GLN A 118 5.27 7.08 9.33
C GLN A 118 4.02 6.24 9.61
N LEU A 119 3.27 5.87 8.57
CA LEU A 119 2.10 5.00 8.70
C LEU A 119 2.46 3.64 9.31
N LEU A 120 3.54 3.03 8.81
CA LEU A 120 3.94 1.71 9.25
C LEU A 120 4.48 1.72 10.69
N TYR A 121 5.20 2.77 11.08
CA TYR A 121 5.69 2.93 12.45
C TYR A 121 4.55 3.14 13.44
N ALA A 122 3.56 3.95 13.10
CA ALA A 122 2.37 4.13 13.94
C ALA A 122 1.60 2.81 14.15
N LEU A 123 1.48 2.00 13.09
CA LEU A 123 0.88 0.68 13.20
C LEU A 123 1.73 -0.30 14.03
N ASP A 124 3.06 -0.28 13.89
CA ASP A 124 3.95 -1.14 14.69
C ASP A 124 3.87 -0.78 16.18
N GLU A 125 3.78 0.51 16.52
CA GLU A 125 3.58 0.95 17.90
C GLU A 125 2.26 0.40 18.51
N GLN A 126 1.18 0.41 17.75
CA GLN A 126 -0.08 -0.19 18.22
C GLN A 126 0.04 -1.72 18.36
N VAL A 127 0.71 -2.40 17.43
CA VAL A 127 0.94 -3.84 17.54
C VAL A 127 1.78 -4.18 18.77
N ARG A 128 2.83 -3.40 19.07
CA ARG A 128 3.67 -3.59 20.26
C ARG A 128 2.88 -3.48 21.57
N ARG A 129 1.88 -2.61 21.63
CA ARG A 129 0.99 -2.57 22.79
C ARG A 129 0.30 -3.90 23.00
N TYR A 130 -0.23 -4.52 21.94
CA TYR A 130 -0.88 -5.83 22.02
C TYR A 130 0.10 -7.00 22.24
N GLU A 131 1.38 -6.86 21.85
CA GLU A 131 2.42 -7.82 22.25
C GLU A 131 2.63 -7.80 23.77
N VAL A 132 2.67 -6.61 24.38
CA VAL A 132 2.80 -6.47 25.86
C VAL A 132 1.56 -7.02 26.58
N GLU A 133 0.38 -6.86 26.00
CA GLU A 133 -0.88 -7.44 26.53
C GLU A 133 -0.97 -8.95 26.29
N GLY A 134 -0.03 -9.56 25.55
CA GLY A 134 0.01 -10.98 25.25
C GLY A 134 -0.99 -11.44 24.18
N LEU A 135 -1.59 -10.52 23.43
CA LEU A 135 -2.55 -10.83 22.37
C LEU A 135 -1.90 -11.02 21.00
N VAL A 136 -0.68 -10.54 20.81
CA VAL A 136 0.05 -10.64 19.53
C VAL A 136 1.43 -11.26 19.75
N THR A 137 1.79 -12.22 18.90
CA THR A 137 3.16 -12.74 18.78
C THR A 137 3.69 -12.45 17.39
N LYS A 138 4.86 -11.81 17.28
CA LYS A 138 5.53 -11.58 16.00
C LYS A 138 6.52 -12.67 15.68
N TYR A 139 6.43 -13.22 14.46
CA TYR A 139 7.36 -14.16 13.87
C TYR A 139 8.07 -13.49 12.68
N GLU A 140 9.11 -12.72 12.96
CA GLU A 140 9.94 -12.03 11.97
C GLU A 140 11.07 -12.93 11.48
N GLY A 141 11.39 -12.88 10.19
CA GLY A 141 12.35 -13.79 9.57
C GLY A 141 11.80 -15.20 9.35
N TRP A 142 10.49 -15.30 9.12
CA TRP A 142 9.81 -16.55 8.81
C TRP A 142 9.21 -16.52 7.41
N GLU A 143 9.45 -17.57 6.64
CA GLU A 143 8.89 -17.76 5.30
C GLU A 143 7.65 -18.63 5.37
N PHE A 144 6.58 -18.20 4.70
CA PHE A 144 5.36 -18.97 4.53
C PHE A 144 5.58 -20.12 3.53
N LEU A 145 5.33 -21.36 3.92
CA LEU A 145 5.47 -22.55 3.08
C LEU A 145 4.14 -23.14 2.62
N GLY A 146 3.04 -22.86 3.31
CA GLY A 146 1.73 -23.36 2.93
C GLY A 146 0.66 -23.10 3.98
N ALA A 147 -0.59 -23.15 3.56
CA ALA A 147 -1.74 -23.22 4.45
C ALA A 147 -1.98 -24.69 4.87
N VAL A 148 -2.36 -24.90 6.12
CA VAL A 148 -2.90 -26.18 6.57
C VAL A 148 -4.39 -26.18 6.25
N ILE A 149 -4.83 -27.07 5.37
CA ILE A 149 -6.22 -27.18 4.91
C ILE A 149 -6.69 -28.58 5.27
N ASP A 150 -7.82 -28.70 5.97
CA ASP A 150 -8.41 -29.97 6.34
C ASP A 150 -9.26 -30.58 5.21
N ASP A 151 -9.80 -31.77 5.45
CA ASP A 151 -10.61 -32.51 4.48
C ASP A 151 -11.91 -31.75 4.10
N ASP A 152 -12.40 -30.87 4.99
CA ASP A 152 -13.56 -29.99 4.76
C ASP A 152 -13.20 -28.71 4.02
N GLN A 153 -11.97 -28.58 3.51
CA GLN A 153 -11.44 -27.40 2.81
C GLN A 153 -11.41 -26.15 3.70
N THR A 154 -11.28 -26.34 5.00
CA THR A 154 -11.15 -25.22 5.97
C THR A 154 -9.68 -25.00 6.32
N ALA A 155 -9.26 -23.72 6.30
CA ALA A 155 -7.93 -23.35 6.74
C ALA A 155 -7.79 -23.51 8.28
N ARG A 156 -6.78 -24.26 8.70
CA ARG A 156 -6.50 -24.61 10.10
C ARG A 156 -5.17 -24.05 10.61
N GLY A 157 -4.54 -23.18 9.85
CA GLY A 157 -3.27 -22.59 10.20
C GLY A 157 -2.30 -22.54 9.02
N ILE A 158 -1.02 -22.42 9.33
CA ILE A 158 0.04 -22.33 8.33
C ILE A 158 1.22 -23.21 8.68
N VAL A 159 2.04 -23.53 7.67
CA VAL A 159 3.40 -24.02 7.83
C VAL A 159 4.35 -22.91 7.42
N ALA A 160 5.34 -22.65 8.27
CA ALA A 160 6.35 -21.63 8.00
C ALA A 160 7.74 -22.12 8.39
N GLN A 161 8.77 -21.52 7.80
CA GLN A 161 10.17 -21.80 8.05
C GLN A 161 10.87 -20.58 8.64
N ASN A 162 11.61 -20.80 9.73
CA ASN A 162 12.52 -19.80 10.26
C ASN A 162 13.75 -19.69 9.35
N LEU A 163 14.02 -18.50 8.82
CA LEU A 163 15.11 -18.27 7.86
C LEU A 163 16.52 -18.29 8.51
N THR A 164 16.61 -18.25 9.84
CA THR A 164 17.89 -18.31 10.56
C THR A 164 18.21 -19.73 11.01
N SER A 165 17.27 -20.40 11.69
CA SER A 165 17.46 -21.76 12.20
C SER A 165 17.15 -22.84 11.18
N MET A 166 16.47 -22.51 10.09
CA MET A 166 15.92 -23.42 9.08
C MET A 166 14.85 -24.38 9.64
N GLU A 167 14.35 -24.13 10.84
CA GLU A 167 13.27 -24.90 11.45
C GLU A 167 11.97 -24.71 10.67
N ILE A 168 11.32 -25.82 10.33
CA ILE A 168 9.97 -25.84 9.75
C ILE A 168 8.97 -26.20 10.85
N LYS A 169 7.93 -25.38 10.99
CA LYS A 169 6.93 -25.56 12.04
C LYS A 169 5.53 -25.27 11.54
N SER A 170 4.56 -26.01 12.06
CA SER A 170 3.13 -25.73 11.87
C SER A 170 2.61 -24.84 12.99
N PHE A 171 1.79 -23.88 12.61
CA PHE A 171 1.14 -22.94 13.52
C PHE A 171 -0.37 -23.07 13.33
N PRO A 172 -1.08 -23.66 14.30
CA PRO A 172 -2.53 -23.79 14.21
C PRO A 172 -3.23 -22.43 14.34
N GLY A 173 -4.37 -22.29 13.69
CA GLY A 173 -5.18 -21.08 13.76
C GLY A 173 -6.56 -21.30 13.16
N ASP A 174 -7.55 -20.58 13.68
CA ASP A 174 -8.94 -20.65 13.22
C ASP A 174 -9.18 -19.88 11.92
N ALA A 175 -8.29 -18.96 11.60
CA ALA A 175 -8.33 -18.19 10.35
C ALA A 175 -6.93 -17.76 9.90
N VAL A 176 -6.72 -17.67 8.61
CA VAL A 176 -5.47 -17.21 7.99
C VAL A 176 -5.75 -15.98 7.12
N ILE A 177 -5.06 -14.87 7.42
CA ILE A 177 -5.14 -13.64 6.63
C ILE A 177 -3.85 -13.48 5.84
N MET A 178 -3.95 -13.58 4.51
CA MET A 178 -2.83 -13.37 3.61
C MET A 178 -2.68 -11.87 3.30
N ALA A 179 -1.56 -11.29 3.73
CA ALA A 179 -1.21 -9.88 3.49
C ALA A 179 0.21 -9.75 2.94
N SER A 180 0.63 -10.73 2.14
CA SER A 180 2.00 -10.90 1.65
C SER A 180 2.42 -9.91 0.55
N GLY A 181 1.53 -9.02 0.13
CA GLY A 181 1.75 -8.11 -0.99
C GLY A 181 1.62 -8.79 -2.36
N GLY A 182 1.87 -8.04 -3.41
CA GLY A 182 1.72 -8.48 -4.79
C GLY A 182 3.00 -9.07 -5.40
N PRO A 183 2.91 -9.64 -6.62
CA PRO A 183 4.01 -10.29 -7.33
C PRO A 183 4.86 -9.26 -8.11
N GLY A 184 5.48 -8.30 -7.42
CA GLY A 184 6.10 -7.14 -8.04
C GLY A 184 7.27 -7.43 -8.98
N ILE A 185 8.04 -8.50 -8.75
CA ILE A 185 9.27 -8.76 -9.51
C ILE A 185 9.12 -9.77 -10.65
N ILE A 186 7.97 -10.42 -10.81
CA ILE A 186 7.78 -11.44 -11.87
C ILE A 186 7.83 -10.85 -13.29
N PHE A 187 7.59 -9.55 -13.43
CA PHE A 187 7.63 -8.85 -14.72
C PHE A 187 8.98 -8.15 -15.00
N GLY A 188 10.04 -8.51 -14.27
CA GLY A 188 11.36 -7.91 -14.38
C GLY A 188 11.60 -6.78 -13.38
N LYS A 189 12.40 -5.79 -13.75
CA LYS A 189 12.76 -4.68 -12.86
C LYS A 189 11.52 -3.87 -12.47
N SER A 190 11.31 -3.70 -11.17
CA SER A 190 10.15 -3.02 -10.59
C SER A 190 10.58 -2.05 -9.49
N THR A 191 9.70 -1.10 -9.16
CA THR A 191 9.86 -0.24 -7.97
C THR A 191 9.49 -0.95 -6.68
N ASN A 192 8.85 -2.13 -6.74
CA ASN A 192 8.52 -2.95 -5.58
C ASN A 192 9.77 -3.45 -4.83
N SER A 193 9.59 -3.82 -3.58
CA SER A 193 10.64 -4.50 -2.83
C SER A 193 10.98 -5.86 -3.44
N MET A 194 12.24 -6.26 -3.35
CA MET A 194 12.70 -7.57 -3.81
C MET A 194 12.05 -8.73 -3.06
N ILE A 195 11.48 -8.50 -1.89
CA ILE A 195 10.73 -9.51 -1.13
C ILE A 195 9.32 -9.77 -1.69
N ASN A 196 8.83 -8.94 -2.60
CA ASN A 196 7.51 -9.09 -3.23
C ASN A 196 7.60 -10.04 -4.43
N THR A 197 7.91 -11.30 -4.15
CA THR A 197 8.11 -12.34 -5.17
C THR A 197 6.81 -12.92 -5.72
N GLY A 198 5.70 -12.80 -4.98
CA GLY A 198 4.45 -13.49 -5.29
C GLY A 198 4.41 -14.96 -4.84
N SER A 199 5.47 -15.48 -4.20
CA SER A 199 5.56 -16.90 -3.81
C SER A 199 4.43 -17.32 -2.88
N ALA A 200 4.10 -16.54 -1.86
CA ALA A 200 3.02 -16.87 -0.93
C ALA A 200 1.65 -16.95 -1.63
N ALA A 201 1.35 -16.01 -2.53
CA ALA A 201 0.12 -16.06 -3.33
C ALA A 201 0.10 -17.27 -4.27
N SER A 202 1.24 -17.60 -4.89
CA SER A 202 1.38 -18.80 -5.75
C SER A 202 1.15 -20.10 -4.97
N ILE A 203 1.70 -20.21 -3.76
CA ILE A 203 1.55 -21.40 -2.92
C ILE A 203 0.07 -21.64 -2.59
N VAL A 204 -0.65 -20.64 -2.09
CA VAL A 204 -2.08 -20.82 -1.75
C VAL A 204 -2.93 -21.03 -2.99
N TYR A 205 -2.59 -20.42 -4.14
CA TYR A 205 -3.27 -20.68 -5.40
C TYR A 205 -3.14 -22.15 -5.83
N GLN A 206 -1.94 -22.73 -5.72
CA GLN A 206 -1.69 -24.16 -6.00
C GLN A 206 -2.42 -25.08 -5.01
N GLN A 207 -2.75 -24.61 -3.82
CA GLN A 207 -3.58 -25.29 -2.84
C GLN A 207 -5.10 -25.13 -3.07
N GLY A 208 -5.52 -24.47 -4.17
CA GLY A 208 -6.92 -24.31 -4.55
C GLY A 208 -7.58 -23.01 -4.14
N VAL A 209 -6.86 -22.08 -3.49
CA VAL A 209 -7.38 -20.76 -3.17
C VAL A 209 -7.57 -19.94 -4.45
N LYS A 210 -8.71 -19.29 -4.60
CA LYS A 210 -9.00 -18.46 -5.77
C LYS A 210 -8.10 -17.22 -5.81
N TYR A 211 -7.53 -16.94 -6.96
CA TYR A 211 -6.76 -15.74 -7.25
C TYR A 211 -7.55 -14.82 -8.19
N ALA A 212 -7.72 -13.58 -7.81
CA ALA A 212 -8.50 -12.60 -8.58
C ALA A 212 -7.65 -11.37 -8.92
N ASN A 213 -8.01 -10.69 -10.01
CA ASN A 213 -7.42 -9.44 -10.47
C ASN A 213 -5.91 -9.53 -10.76
N GLY A 214 -5.42 -10.71 -11.16
CA GLY A 214 -4.01 -10.91 -11.49
C GLY A 214 -3.51 -10.08 -12.67
N GLU A 215 -4.41 -9.62 -13.52
CA GLU A 215 -4.13 -8.73 -14.65
C GLU A 215 -3.91 -7.26 -14.25
N PHE A 216 -4.34 -6.85 -13.07
CA PHE A 216 -4.18 -5.47 -12.60
C PHE A 216 -2.79 -5.21 -12.04
N ILE A 217 -1.82 -5.07 -12.95
CA ILE A 217 -0.44 -4.70 -12.64
C ILE A 217 -0.25 -3.22 -12.92
N GLN A 218 0.05 -2.46 -11.88
CA GLN A 218 0.38 -1.05 -12.03
C GLN A 218 1.89 -0.88 -12.26
N ILE A 219 2.26 -0.17 -13.33
CA ILE A 219 3.63 0.26 -13.58
C ILE A 219 3.75 1.73 -13.20
N HIS A 220 4.63 2.05 -12.26
CA HIS A 220 4.88 3.44 -11.87
C HIS A 220 5.60 4.18 -13.01
N PRO A 221 5.05 5.31 -13.52
CA PRO A 221 5.55 5.96 -14.73
C PRO A 221 6.87 6.71 -14.51
N THR A 222 7.24 7.03 -13.28
CA THR A 222 8.48 7.72 -12.95
C THR A 222 9.34 6.89 -12.01
N ALA A 223 10.49 6.45 -12.50
CA ALA A 223 11.43 5.63 -11.75
C ALA A 223 12.86 5.94 -12.18
N ILE A 224 13.79 5.79 -11.24
CA ILE A 224 15.23 5.91 -11.50
C ILE A 224 15.78 4.52 -11.75
N PRO A 225 16.44 4.26 -12.90
CA PRO A 225 17.06 2.97 -13.18
C PRO A 225 18.13 2.58 -12.16
N GLY A 226 18.24 1.29 -11.89
CA GLY A 226 19.28 0.69 -11.07
C GLY A 226 19.63 -0.70 -11.58
N ASP A 227 20.74 -1.27 -11.14
CA ASP A 227 21.21 -2.57 -11.61
C ASP A 227 20.29 -3.71 -11.12
N ASP A 228 19.82 -3.62 -9.91
CA ASP A 228 18.98 -4.59 -9.21
C ASP A 228 17.48 -4.35 -9.46
N LYS A 229 17.02 -3.10 -9.30
CA LYS A 229 15.60 -2.72 -9.38
C LYS A 229 15.46 -1.26 -9.82
N LEU A 230 14.22 -0.87 -10.13
CA LEU A 230 13.87 0.54 -10.30
C LEU A 230 13.66 1.19 -8.91
N ARG A 231 14.10 2.44 -8.75
CA ARG A 231 13.81 3.25 -7.57
C ARG A 231 12.65 4.18 -7.86
N LEU A 232 11.71 4.23 -6.94
CA LEU A 232 10.55 5.10 -7.07
C LEU A 232 10.97 6.57 -7.05
N MET A 233 10.53 7.33 -8.06
CA MET A 233 10.43 8.78 -7.99
C MET A 233 8.97 9.13 -7.72
N SER A 234 8.70 9.80 -6.61
CA SER A 234 7.34 10.09 -6.17
C SER A 234 6.53 10.84 -7.23
N GLU A 235 5.30 10.44 -7.42
CA GLU A 235 4.34 11.16 -8.29
C GLU A 235 4.04 12.57 -7.78
N SER A 236 4.27 12.86 -6.50
CA SER A 236 4.11 14.20 -5.96
C SER A 236 4.95 15.24 -6.71
N ALA A 237 6.11 14.85 -7.27
CA ALA A 237 6.91 15.75 -8.08
C ALA A 237 6.12 16.32 -9.28
N ARG A 238 5.27 15.50 -9.92
CA ARG A 238 4.40 15.96 -11.01
C ARG A 238 3.20 16.74 -10.48
N GLY A 239 2.58 16.27 -9.40
CA GLY A 239 1.46 16.96 -8.74
C GLY A 239 1.82 18.37 -8.24
N GLU A 240 3.09 18.62 -7.94
CA GLU A 240 3.63 19.92 -7.51
C GLU A 240 4.24 20.73 -8.68
N GLY A 241 3.95 20.36 -9.93
CA GLY A 241 4.33 21.12 -11.12
C GLY A 241 5.59 20.63 -11.85
N GLY A 242 6.12 19.47 -11.48
CA GLY A 242 7.22 18.84 -12.19
C GLY A 242 6.83 18.46 -13.61
N ARG A 243 7.67 18.81 -14.59
CA ARG A 243 7.44 18.55 -16.00
C ARG A 243 8.25 17.38 -16.51
N ILE A 244 7.69 16.59 -17.41
CA ILE A 244 8.37 15.46 -18.07
C ILE A 244 8.84 15.91 -19.44
N TRP A 245 10.10 15.63 -19.73
CA TRP A 245 10.71 15.98 -21.01
C TRP A 245 11.79 14.97 -21.42
N THR A 246 12.13 14.98 -22.68
CA THR A 246 13.27 14.25 -23.23
C THR A 246 14.02 15.11 -24.26
N TYR A 247 15.07 14.59 -24.84
CA TYR A 247 15.75 15.28 -25.94
C TYR A 247 15.15 14.90 -27.29
N LYS A 248 14.94 15.92 -28.17
CA LYS A 248 14.61 15.76 -29.56
C LYS A 248 15.49 16.75 -30.33
N ASP A 249 16.26 16.27 -31.27
CA ASP A 249 17.19 17.07 -32.06
C ASP A 249 18.16 17.93 -31.21
N GLY A 250 18.65 17.36 -30.11
CA GLY A 250 19.57 18.02 -29.19
C GLY A 250 18.94 19.10 -28.28
N LYS A 251 17.62 19.28 -28.31
CA LYS A 251 16.87 20.25 -27.47
C LYS A 251 15.89 19.57 -26.55
N PRO A 252 15.61 20.15 -25.35
CA PRO A 252 14.55 19.66 -24.48
C PRO A 252 13.19 19.66 -25.20
N TRP A 253 12.51 18.53 -25.17
CA TRP A 253 11.19 18.36 -25.76
C TRP A 253 10.17 17.94 -24.71
N TYR A 254 9.20 18.78 -24.46
CA TYR A 254 8.08 18.59 -23.54
C TYR A 254 6.94 17.87 -24.26
N PHE A 255 7.15 16.61 -24.57
CA PHE A 255 6.31 15.84 -25.49
C PHE A 255 4.89 15.61 -24.99
N LEU A 256 4.66 15.58 -23.68
CA LEU A 256 3.32 15.39 -23.12
C LEU A 256 2.43 16.60 -23.43
N GLU A 257 2.95 17.79 -23.21
CA GLU A 257 2.22 19.05 -23.46
C GLU A 257 1.91 19.23 -24.95
N GLU A 258 2.84 18.83 -25.83
CA GLU A 258 2.64 18.88 -27.28
C GLU A 258 1.61 17.86 -27.76
N LYS A 259 1.68 16.61 -27.24
CA LYS A 259 0.80 15.52 -27.69
C LYS A 259 -0.56 15.50 -27.02
N TYR A 260 -0.67 16.05 -25.83
CA TYR A 260 -1.88 16.03 -25.02
C TYR A 260 -2.27 17.42 -24.48
N PRO A 261 -2.44 18.43 -25.37
CA PRO A 261 -2.66 19.82 -24.97
C PRO A 261 -3.94 20.01 -24.14
N ALA A 262 -4.92 19.10 -24.26
CA ALA A 262 -6.17 19.17 -23.52
C ALA A 262 -5.98 18.99 -22.01
N TYR A 263 -4.88 18.35 -21.58
CA TYR A 263 -4.59 18.12 -20.17
C TYR A 263 -3.69 19.22 -19.56
N GLY A 264 -3.13 20.10 -20.38
CA GLY A 264 -2.30 21.23 -19.92
C GLY A 264 -1.16 20.81 -19.02
N ASN A 265 -1.01 21.49 -17.89
CA ASN A 265 0.05 21.22 -16.90
C ASN A 265 -0.25 20.04 -15.96
N LEU A 266 -1.31 19.28 -16.22
CA LEU A 266 -1.66 18.10 -15.42
C LEU A 266 -0.96 16.82 -15.90
N VAL A 267 -0.17 16.95 -16.96
CA VAL A 267 0.52 15.82 -17.62
C VAL A 267 1.92 15.65 -17.08
#